data_382bb86fbcd82e4033cdb3ed40bbedfb
#
_entry.id   382bb86fbcd82e4033cdb3ed40bbedfb
#
_cell.length_a   1.000
_cell.length_b   1.000
_cell.length_c   1.000
_cell.angle_alpha   90.00
_cell.angle_beta   90.00
_cell.angle_gamma   90.00
#
_symmetry.space_group_name_H-M   'P 1'
#
loop_
_entity.id
_entity.type
_entity.pdbx_description
1 polymer ?
#
loop_
_entity_poly.entity_id
_entity_poly.type
_entity_poly.pdbx_seq_one_letter_code
_entity_poly.pdbx_strand_id
1 'polypeptide(L)'
;MVRIVEFGQRHRWVPVLACVVTAAGCAAPGTAVEMTPEVTVMTAGAMLRDPVWSYRIDALVGLTDDNRVAEITDLLRPGRATTRLSQPIAVGRNLQISRKDDRHIFVPQPQNGKVAVIDLHTVRQVDEFDAGPAPAYLSEDSGMRVLLALSADGSSVTPIDEYGFRALPTAEITGDPSDVIDGANRGREIEYHIYGSSGIRYYKGPSSPPERRGSLPMDVVASAGDGTAVTRSYVSRRNDDMLYAVDSQRGGEGLTVLAVTRLPSPIRRIGTDDTRIYAATDREVVVLETNDVTGYPHHTIPVLRTTNYRTGLPDAERSAPLTGMALGPHRVYLTFAGTPLVVSVAKPRL
;
A
#
# COMPACT_ATOMS: atom_id res chain seq x y z
N MET A 1 -44.36 -8.38 -45.44
CA MET A 1 -44.10 -9.32 -46.56
C MET A 1 -42.84 -10.09 -46.21
N VAL A 2 -43.01 -11.27 -45.63
CA VAL A 2 -41.91 -12.12 -45.10
C VAL A 2 -41.70 -13.24 -46.13
N ARG A 3 -40.44 -13.42 -46.56
CA ARG A 3 -40.07 -14.58 -47.36
C ARG A 3 -39.21 -15.52 -46.50
N ILE A 4 -39.80 -16.69 -46.27
CA ILE A 4 -39.14 -17.87 -45.70
C ILE A 4 -38.45 -18.58 -46.85
N VAL A 5 -37.19 -18.95 -46.67
CA VAL A 5 -36.45 -19.85 -47.56
C VAL A 5 -36.07 -21.09 -46.75
N GLU A 6 -36.71 -22.19 -47.06
CA GLU A 6 -36.33 -23.53 -46.62
C GLU A 6 -35.10 -23.99 -47.40
N PHE A 7 -34.13 -24.59 -46.72
CA PHE A 7 -33.08 -25.39 -47.37
C PHE A 7 -33.00 -26.80 -46.77
N GLY A 8 -33.21 -27.75 -47.65
CA GLY A 8 -33.36 -29.15 -47.35
C GLY A 8 -32.08 -29.88 -46.91
N GLN A 9 -32.33 -30.87 -46.08
CA GLN A 9 -31.38 -31.87 -45.64
C GLN A 9 -30.98 -32.82 -46.80
N ARG A 10 -29.69 -33.05 -46.98
CA ARG A 10 -29.15 -34.21 -47.63
C ARG A 10 -28.20 -34.96 -46.72
N HIS A 11 -28.66 -36.11 -46.23
CA HIS A 11 -27.82 -37.09 -45.55
C HIS A 11 -26.81 -37.71 -46.52
N ARG A 12 -25.53 -37.66 -46.22
CA ARG A 12 -24.51 -38.52 -46.82
C ARG A 12 -23.85 -39.32 -45.70
N TRP A 13 -24.04 -40.63 -45.78
CA TRP A 13 -23.33 -41.60 -44.94
C TRP A 13 -21.88 -41.71 -45.42
N VAL A 14 -20.92 -41.60 -44.45
CA VAL A 14 -19.51 -41.89 -44.66
C VAL A 14 -19.13 -43.00 -43.68
N PRO A 15 -18.50 -44.11 -44.11
CA PRO A 15 -18.14 -45.21 -43.23
C PRO A 15 -16.95 -44.78 -42.34
N VAL A 16 -17.07 -45.03 -41.03
CA VAL A 16 -16.01 -44.84 -40.04
C VAL A 16 -15.03 -46.00 -40.12
N LEU A 17 -13.82 -45.72 -40.60
CA LEU A 17 -12.69 -46.63 -40.51
C LEU A 17 -12.05 -46.46 -39.13
N ALA A 18 -12.16 -47.46 -38.25
CA ALA A 18 -11.53 -47.46 -36.95
C ALA A 18 -10.03 -47.80 -37.09
N CYS A 19 -9.15 -46.80 -37.06
CA CYS A 19 -7.73 -47.05 -36.88
C CYS A 19 -7.43 -47.07 -35.36
N VAL A 20 -7.12 -48.25 -34.84
CA VAL A 20 -6.54 -48.42 -33.50
C VAL A 20 -5.07 -47.99 -33.58
N VAL A 21 -4.79 -46.77 -33.10
CA VAL A 21 -3.41 -46.32 -32.90
C VAL A 21 -3.05 -46.57 -31.42
N THR A 22 -2.23 -47.59 -31.19
CA THR A 22 -1.55 -47.78 -29.90
C THR A 22 -0.53 -46.67 -29.72
N ALA A 23 -0.90 -45.60 -29.05
CA ALA A 23 0.04 -44.58 -28.63
C ALA A 23 0.83 -45.07 -27.39
N ALA A 24 2.08 -45.47 -27.62
CA ALA A 24 3.05 -45.60 -26.56
C ALA A 24 3.28 -44.18 -25.99
N GLY A 25 2.66 -43.90 -24.85
CA GLY A 25 2.78 -42.64 -24.16
C GLY A 25 4.19 -42.49 -23.54
N CYS A 26 5.09 -41.76 -24.20
CA CYS A 26 6.19 -41.12 -23.49
C CYS A 26 5.59 -40.08 -22.56
N ALA A 27 5.47 -40.43 -21.28
CA ALA A 27 5.21 -39.45 -20.25
C ALA A 27 6.38 -38.47 -20.25
N ALA A 28 6.19 -37.29 -20.82
CA ALA A 28 7.10 -36.17 -20.60
C ALA A 28 7.17 -35.91 -19.08
N PRO A 29 8.36 -35.72 -18.49
CA PRO A 29 8.43 -35.34 -17.10
C PRO A 29 7.66 -34.05 -16.95
N GLY A 30 6.53 -34.10 -16.22
CA GLY A 30 5.76 -32.91 -15.87
C GLY A 30 6.71 -31.97 -15.17
N THR A 31 6.98 -30.82 -15.75
CA THR A 31 7.64 -29.72 -15.05
C THR A 31 6.85 -29.48 -13.79
N ALA A 32 7.40 -29.90 -12.65
CA ALA A 32 6.85 -29.56 -11.34
C ALA A 32 6.78 -28.03 -11.30
N VAL A 33 5.56 -27.52 -11.29
CA VAL A 33 5.34 -26.08 -11.06
C VAL A 33 5.88 -25.83 -9.66
N GLU A 34 7.04 -25.20 -9.58
CA GLU A 34 7.67 -24.84 -8.33
C GLU A 34 6.73 -23.88 -7.61
N MET A 35 5.99 -24.39 -6.63
CA MET A 35 5.06 -23.60 -5.86
C MET A 35 5.89 -22.66 -4.97
N THR A 36 5.85 -21.38 -5.26
CA THR A 36 6.49 -20.36 -4.44
C THR A 36 5.95 -20.47 -2.99
N PRO A 37 6.83 -20.61 -1.98
CA PRO A 37 6.40 -20.75 -0.59
C PRO A 37 5.48 -19.62 -0.15
N GLU A 38 4.48 -19.93 0.66
CA GLU A 38 3.53 -18.93 1.19
C GLU A 38 4.25 -17.83 1.97
N VAL A 39 5.20 -18.23 2.81
CA VAL A 39 6.05 -17.31 3.60
C VAL A 39 7.51 -17.58 3.25
N THR A 40 8.26 -16.52 2.97
CA THR A 40 9.69 -16.59 2.70
C THR A 40 10.42 -15.56 3.56
N VAL A 41 11.51 -15.96 4.18
CA VAL A 41 12.39 -15.06 4.94
C VAL A 41 13.68 -14.83 4.15
N MET A 42 14.09 -13.58 4.05
CA MET A 42 15.24 -13.14 3.27
C MET A 42 16.06 -12.15 4.07
N THR A 43 17.36 -12.09 3.78
CA THR A 43 18.25 -11.06 4.34
C THR A 43 18.37 -9.92 3.33
N ALA A 44 18.01 -8.72 3.76
CA ALA A 44 17.98 -7.52 2.92
C ALA A 44 19.31 -6.76 2.86
N GLY A 45 20.32 -7.14 3.64
CA GLY A 45 21.58 -6.41 3.72
C GLY A 45 21.53 -5.05 4.43
N ALA A 46 20.33 -4.57 4.80
CA ALA A 46 20.11 -3.35 5.57
C ALA A 46 18.85 -3.50 6.42
N MET A 47 18.81 -2.86 7.59
CA MET A 47 17.58 -2.70 8.38
C MET A 47 16.71 -1.64 7.73
N LEU A 48 15.44 -1.96 7.50
CA LEU A 48 14.50 -1.07 6.81
C LEU A 48 13.35 -0.63 7.71
N ARG A 49 12.92 0.61 7.54
CA ARG A 49 11.66 1.14 8.05
C ARG A 49 10.85 1.78 6.93
N ASP A 50 9.54 1.78 7.08
CA ASP A 50 8.56 2.37 6.17
C ASP A 50 8.82 2.06 4.69
N PRO A 51 8.94 0.75 4.32
CA PRO A 51 9.24 0.36 2.95
C PRO A 51 8.06 0.64 2.01
N VAL A 52 8.40 0.92 0.75
CA VAL A 52 7.48 0.97 -0.39
C VAL A 52 7.97 0.01 -1.47
N TRP A 53 7.07 -0.35 -2.38
CA TRP A 53 7.42 -1.19 -3.53
C TRP A 53 7.47 -0.36 -4.81
N SER A 54 8.56 -0.46 -5.57
CA SER A 54 8.63 0.04 -6.93
C SER A 54 8.26 -1.06 -7.92
N TYR A 55 7.16 -0.86 -8.64
CA TYR A 55 6.70 -1.81 -9.67
C TYR A 55 7.56 -1.77 -10.93
N ARG A 56 8.16 -0.62 -11.21
CA ARG A 56 8.98 -0.42 -12.40
C ARG A 56 10.30 -1.19 -12.38
N ILE A 57 10.95 -1.23 -11.22
CA ILE A 57 12.26 -1.89 -11.06
C ILE A 57 12.17 -3.17 -10.24
N ASP A 58 10.96 -3.57 -9.83
CA ASP A 58 10.69 -4.77 -9.02
C ASP A 58 11.55 -4.81 -7.74
N ALA A 59 11.49 -3.72 -6.97
CA ALA A 59 12.35 -3.50 -5.81
C ALA A 59 11.59 -3.05 -4.57
N LEU A 60 12.07 -3.49 -3.40
CA LEU A 60 11.70 -2.94 -2.11
C LEU A 60 12.61 -1.75 -1.80
N VAL A 61 12.01 -0.61 -1.48
CA VAL A 61 12.74 0.61 -1.13
C VAL A 61 12.31 1.07 0.25
N GLY A 62 13.27 1.41 1.11
CA GLY A 62 12.97 1.83 2.48
C GLY A 62 14.03 2.75 3.06
N LEU A 63 13.72 3.35 4.19
CA LEU A 63 14.68 4.12 4.98
C LEU A 63 15.49 3.20 5.87
N THR A 64 16.76 3.52 6.06
CA THR A 64 17.65 2.82 6.99
C THR A 64 17.84 3.62 8.28
N ASP A 65 18.31 2.95 9.34
CA ASP A 65 18.55 3.60 10.63
C ASP A 65 19.70 4.62 10.59
N ASP A 66 20.61 4.50 9.60
CA ASP A 66 21.69 5.47 9.35
C ASP A 66 21.30 6.57 8.34
N ASN A 67 20.00 6.79 8.19
CA ASN A 67 19.43 7.87 7.37
C ASN A 67 19.80 7.79 5.89
N ARG A 68 19.68 6.62 5.30
CA ARG A 68 19.84 6.39 3.85
C ARG A 68 18.55 5.85 3.26
N VAL A 69 18.43 5.98 1.95
CA VAL A 69 17.49 5.19 1.16
C VAL A 69 18.18 3.91 0.72
N ALA A 70 17.58 2.77 1.04
CA ALA A 70 18.02 1.47 0.54
C ALA A 70 17.06 0.97 -0.54
N GLU A 71 17.61 0.47 -1.63
CA GLU A 71 16.90 -0.24 -2.69
C GLU A 71 17.35 -1.70 -2.68
N ILE A 72 16.38 -2.63 -2.66
CA ILE A 72 16.65 -4.06 -2.60
C ILE A 72 15.94 -4.75 -3.76
N THR A 73 16.73 -5.35 -4.65
CA THR A 73 16.25 -6.10 -5.81
C THR A 73 16.47 -7.61 -5.63
N ASP A 74 15.92 -8.42 -6.53
CA ASP A 74 16.04 -9.89 -6.56
C ASP A 74 15.63 -10.61 -5.27
N LEU A 75 14.73 -10.01 -4.50
CA LEU A 75 14.27 -10.52 -3.20
C LEU A 75 13.75 -11.96 -3.23
N LEU A 76 13.16 -12.40 -4.35
CA LEU A 76 12.59 -13.75 -4.47
C LEU A 76 13.62 -14.82 -4.88
N ARG A 77 14.85 -14.43 -5.16
CA ARG A 77 15.93 -15.35 -5.54
C ARG A 77 16.84 -15.61 -4.34
N PRO A 78 16.82 -16.79 -3.73
CA PRO A 78 17.64 -17.09 -2.57
C PRO A 78 19.13 -16.76 -2.80
N GLY A 79 19.73 -15.98 -1.90
CA GLY A 79 21.13 -15.57 -1.96
C GLY A 79 21.50 -14.60 -3.10
N ARG A 80 20.51 -14.02 -3.78
CA ARG A 80 20.74 -13.04 -4.87
C ARG A 80 20.24 -11.64 -4.58
N ALA A 81 19.60 -11.41 -3.43
CA ALA A 81 19.18 -10.08 -3.05
C ALA A 81 20.35 -9.10 -3.11
N THR A 82 20.19 -8.03 -3.86
CA THR A 82 21.19 -6.97 -4.00
C THR A 82 20.68 -5.71 -3.36
N THR A 83 21.49 -5.12 -2.48
CA THR A 83 21.16 -3.88 -1.78
C THR A 83 22.05 -2.75 -2.26
N ARG A 84 21.44 -1.65 -2.69
CA ARG A 84 22.10 -0.38 -2.99
C ARG A 84 21.67 0.66 -1.98
N LEU A 85 22.59 1.50 -1.56
CA LEU A 85 22.35 2.55 -0.56
C LEU A 85 22.63 3.94 -1.14
N SER A 86 21.81 4.90 -0.82
CA SER A 86 22.11 6.31 -1.06
C SER A 86 23.25 6.81 -0.17
N GLN A 87 23.76 8.01 -0.44
CA GLN A 87 24.49 8.76 0.59
C GLN A 87 23.53 9.07 1.76
N PRO A 88 24.05 9.29 2.98
CA PRO A 88 23.25 9.76 4.09
C PRO A 88 22.56 11.10 3.75
N ILE A 89 21.28 11.21 4.05
CA ILE A 89 20.46 12.42 3.83
C ILE A 89 19.64 12.73 5.09
N ALA A 90 19.21 13.96 5.24
CA ALA A 90 18.20 14.24 6.25
C ALA A 90 16.89 13.52 5.90
N VAL A 91 16.25 12.89 6.88
CA VAL A 91 15.02 12.12 6.67
C VAL A 91 13.95 12.48 7.69
N GLY A 92 12.70 12.40 7.27
CA GLY A 92 11.53 12.48 8.13
C GLY A 92 11.06 11.09 8.61
N ARG A 93 9.75 10.96 8.76
CA ARG A 93 9.15 9.75 9.35
C ARG A 93 8.95 8.62 8.33
N ASN A 94 8.67 8.96 7.06
CA ASN A 94 8.45 7.98 5.98
C ASN A 94 9.11 8.43 4.68
N LEU A 95 8.96 7.64 3.64
CA LEU A 95 9.20 8.01 2.25
C LEU A 95 7.96 7.73 1.41
N GLN A 96 7.85 8.39 0.26
CA GLN A 96 6.76 8.19 -0.70
C GLN A 96 7.36 7.90 -2.08
N ILE A 97 6.82 6.92 -2.79
CA ILE A 97 7.18 6.67 -4.17
C ILE A 97 6.34 7.54 -5.11
N SER A 98 6.94 8.11 -6.15
CA SER A 98 6.19 8.84 -7.17
C SER A 98 5.33 7.88 -7.98
N ARG A 99 4.02 8.02 -7.92
CA ARG A 99 3.09 7.23 -8.76
C ARG A 99 3.07 7.67 -10.22
N LYS A 100 3.65 8.82 -10.52
CA LYS A 100 3.74 9.34 -11.89
C LYS A 100 4.67 8.50 -12.76
N ASP A 101 5.80 8.10 -12.25
CA ASP A 101 6.84 7.40 -13.02
C ASP A 101 7.44 6.17 -12.30
N ASP A 102 7.09 5.97 -11.02
CA ASP A 102 7.58 4.88 -10.17
C ASP A 102 9.12 4.75 -10.22
N ARG A 103 9.79 5.89 -10.41
CA ARG A 103 11.24 6.01 -10.53
C ARG A 103 11.85 6.85 -9.43
N HIS A 104 11.11 7.82 -8.92
CA HIS A 104 11.57 8.74 -7.90
C HIS A 104 10.98 8.42 -6.55
N ILE A 105 11.80 8.54 -5.54
CA ILE A 105 11.41 8.50 -4.13
C ILE A 105 11.47 9.90 -3.57
N PHE A 106 10.43 10.30 -2.89
CA PHE A 106 10.33 11.54 -2.13
C PHE A 106 10.66 11.27 -0.67
N VAL A 107 11.62 12.00 -0.13
CA VAL A 107 12.06 11.88 1.27
C VAL A 107 11.90 13.24 1.95
N PRO A 108 11.02 13.36 2.95
CA PRO A 108 10.80 14.62 3.64
C PRO A 108 12.01 14.96 4.52
N GLN A 109 12.38 16.23 4.54
CA GLN A 109 13.52 16.79 5.28
C GLN A 109 13.04 17.88 6.23
N PRO A 110 12.56 17.53 7.43
CA PRO A 110 11.93 18.48 8.34
C PRO A 110 12.81 19.69 8.72
N GLN A 111 14.12 19.45 8.87
CA GLN A 111 15.07 20.48 9.26
C GLN A 111 15.29 21.55 8.18
N ASN A 112 15.05 21.18 6.91
CA ASN A 112 15.33 22.03 5.77
C ASN A 112 14.06 22.64 5.16
N GLY A 113 12.85 22.23 5.60
CA GLY A 113 11.58 22.62 4.98
C GLY A 113 11.37 22.05 3.57
N LYS A 114 12.09 20.98 3.21
CA LYS A 114 12.16 20.44 1.84
C LYS A 114 11.79 18.99 1.74
N VAL A 115 11.62 18.54 0.52
CA VAL A 115 11.56 17.14 0.13
C VAL A 115 12.68 16.85 -0.85
N ALA A 116 13.52 15.87 -0.55
CA ALA A 116 14.54 15.37 -1.47
C ALA A 116 13.93 14.40 -2.48
N VAL A 117 14.41 14.45 -3.72
CA VAL A 117 14.05 13.54 -4.82
C VAL A 117 15.21 12.57 -5.07
N ILE A 118 14.98 11.29 -4.82
CA ILE A 118 15.96 10.23 -5.04
C ILE A 118 15.60 9.47 -6.30
N ASP A 119 16.51 9.45 -7.28
CA ASP A 119 16.37 8.62 -8.49
C ASP A 119 16.72 7.16 -8.18
N LEU A 120 15.80 6.23 -8.39
CA LEU A 120 15.99 4.82 -8.10
C LEU A 120 16.96 4.12 -9.05
N HIS A 121 17.21 4.66 -10.25
CA HIS A 121 18.21 4.09 -11.14
C HIS A 121 19.64 4.25 -10.59
N THR A 122 19.91 5.37 -9.95
CA THR A 122 21.24 5.73 -9.41
C THR A 122 21.32 5.62 -7.89
N VAL A 123 20.20 5.58 -7.19
CA VAL A 123 20.04 5.67 -5.72
C VAL A 123 20.72 6.95 -5.18
N ARG A 124 20.58 8.05 -5.92
CA ARG A 124 21.15 9.36 -5.57
C ARG A 124 20.09 10.43 -5.52
N GLN A 125 20.29 11.40 -4.65
CA GLN A 125 19.51 12.64 -4.71
C GLN A 125 19.83 13.37 -6.01
N VAL A 126 18.77 13.68 -6.77
CA VAL A 126 18.86 14.36 -8.07
C VAL A 126 18.20 15.72 -8.05
N ASP A 127 17.31 15.97 -7.09
CA ASP A 127 16.60 17.23 -6.94
C ASP A 127 16.11 17.41 -5.49
N GLU A 128 15.59 18.59 -5.18
CA GLU A 128 14.86 18.92 -3.95
C GLU A 128 13.89 20.07 -4.21
N PHE A 129 12.81 20.14 -3.46
CA PHE A 129 11.83 21.21 -3.57
C PHE A 129 11.26 21.62 -2.19
N ASP A 130 10.73 22.83 -2.10
CA ASP A 130 10.12 23.35 -0.88
C ASP A 130 8.77 22.64 -0.63
N ALA A 131 8.54 22.23 0.62
CA ALA A 131 7.38 21.46 1.03
C ALA A 131 6.70 22.03 2.30
N GLY A 132 6.86 23.31 2.53
CA GLY A 132 6.26 24.00 3.69
C GLY A 132 7.04 23.82 5.00
N PRO A 133 6.41 24.11 6.13
CA PRO A 133 7.09 24.09 7.42
C PRO A 133 7.38 22.64 7.84
N ALA A 134 8.67 22.35 8.09
CA ALA A 134 9.17 21.11 8.68
C ALA A 134 8.47 19.82 8.17
N PRO A 135 8.42 19.53 6.84
CA PRO A 135 7.72 18.36 6.31
C PRO A 135 8.31 17.07 6.88
N ALA A 136 7.49 16.23 7.51
CA ALA A 136 7.96 15.03 8.19
C ALA A 136 7.30 13.74 7.73
N TYR A 137 6.07 13.79 7.22
CA TYR A 137 5.34 12.64 6.71
C TYR A 137 4.72 12.99 5.36
N LEU A 138 4.87 12.10 4.39
CA LEU A 138 4.36 12.29 3.03
C LEU A 138 3.25 11.30 2.72
N SER A 139 2.27 11.74 1.96
CA SER A 139 1.29 10.92 1.27
C SER A 139 0.98 11.54 -0.08
N GLU A 140 0.29 10.83 -0.96
CA GLU A 140 -0.06 11.30 -2.29
C GLU A 140 -1.57 11.26 -2.50
N ASP A 141 -2.15 12.38 -2.94
CA ASP A 141 -3.45 12.39 -3.60
C ASP A 141 -3.24 12.13 -5.10
N SER A 142 -3.29 10.85 -5.47
CA SER A 142 -3.01 10.44 -6.85
C SER A 142 -4.09 10.87 -7.84
N GLY A 143 -5.30 11.18 -7.37
CA GLY A 143 -6.38 11.73 -8.19
C GLY A 143 -6.06 13.11 -8.72
N MET A 144 -5.52 13.97 -7.87
CA MET A 144 -5.10 15.33 -8.20
C MET A 144 -3.62 15.46 -8.57
N ARG A 145 -2.83 14.41 -8.38
CA ARG A 145 -1.36 14.43 -8.49
C ARG A 145 -0.75 15.49 -7.60
N VAL A 146 -1.10 15.42 -6.35
CA VAL A 146 -0.65 16.31 -5.29
C VAL A 146 0.04 15.49 -4.23
N LEU A 147 1.32 15.78 -4.00
CA LEU A 147 2.03 15.25 -2.85
C LEU A 147 1.61 16.08 -1.62
N LEU A 148 1.28 15.41 -0.53
CA LEU A 148 0.83 16.01 0.71
C LEU A 148 1.95 15.89 1.75
N ALA A 149 2.41 16.99 2.29
CA ALA A 149 3.44 17.03 3.33
C ALA A 149 2.84 17.47 4.67
N LEU A 150 2.79 16.57 5.63
CA LEU A 150 2.41 16.85 7.02
C LEU A 150 3.63 17.34 7.79
N SER A 151 3.49 18.44 8.53
CA SER A 151 4.55 19.02 9.35
C SER A 151 4.97 18.09 10.49
N ALA A 152 6.18 18.29 11.01
CA ALA A 152 6.76 17.46 12.09
C ALA A 152 5.98 17.55 13.39
N ASP A 153 5.42 18.72 13.68
CA ASP A 153 4.54 18.96 14.83
C ASP A 153 3.08 18.56 14.59
N GLY A 154 2.76 18.09 13.37
CA GLY A 154 1.41 17.64 13.01
C GLY A 154 0.36 18.75 12.91
N SER A 155 0.79 20.03 12.85
CA SER A 155 -0.10 21.20 12.88
C SER A 155 -0.48 21.74 11.51
N SER A 156 0.15 21.27 10.43
CA SER A 156 -0.15 21.78 9.09
C SER A 156 0.09 20.74 7.98
N VAL A 157 -0.61 20.93 6.86
CA VAL A 157 -0.43 20.14 5.62
C VAL A 157 -0.12 21.10 4.48
N THR A 158 0.98 20.87 3.79
CA THR A 158 1.33 21.59 2.57
C THR A 158 1.11 20.66 1.37
N PRO A 159 0.14 20.92 0.51
CA PRO A 159 0.02 20.23 -0.77
C PRO A 159 1.08 20.74 -1.75
N ILE A 160 1.65 19.83 -2.54
CA ILE A 160 2.66 20.14 -3.57
C ILE A 160 2.15 19.63 -4.91
N ASP A 161 2.07 20.51 -5.90
CA ASP A 161 1.75 20.14 -7.28
C ASP A 161 2.91 19.32 -7.89
N GLU A 162 2.66 18.06 -8.25
CA GLU A 162 3.67 17.15 -8.78
C GLU A 162 4.10 17.48 -10.23
N TYR A 163 3.39 18.32 -10.94
CA TYR A 163 3.80 18.72 -12.31
C TYR A 163 5.00 19.67 -12.30
N GLY A 164 5.08 20.51 -11.30
CA GLY A 164 6.16 21.51 -11.19
C GLY A 164 6.86 21.52 -9.84
N PHE A 165 6.55 20.60 -8.95
CA PHE A 165 7.04 20.53 -7.55
C PHE A 165 6.89 21.87 -6.83
N ARG A 166 5.74 22.49 -7.03
CA ARG A 166 5.42 23.79 -6.44
C ARG A 166 4.53 23.59 -5.21
N ALA A 167 4.98 24.10 -4.06
CA ALA A 167 4.16 24.17 -2.87
C ALA A 167 2.93 25.05 -3.10
N LEU A 168 1.76 24.52 -2.74
CA LEU A 168 0.50 25.25 -2.71
C LEU A 168 0.29 25.85 -1.31
N PRO A 169 -0.69 26.75 -1.12
CA PRO A 169 -0.96 27.30 0.20
C PRO A 169 -1.17 26.23 1.27
N THR A 170 -0.46 26.35 2.37
CA THR A 170 -0.49 25.44 3.51
C THR A 170 -1.85 25.49 4.21
N ALA A 171 -2.38 24.33 4.57
CA ALA A 171 -3.58 24.19 5.37
C ALA A 171 -3.18 24.02 6.85
N GLU A 172 -3.63 24.95 7.70
CA GLU A 172 -3.46 24.83 9.15
C GLU A 172 -4.46 23.81 9.72
N ILE A 173 -3.97 22.92 10.56
CA ILE A 173 -4.77 21.92 11.25
C ILE A 173 -5.25 22.50 12.58
N THR A 174 -6.56 22.70 12.70
CA THR A 174 -7.15 23.16 13.94
C THR A 174 -7.36 22.01 14.93
N GLY A 175 -6.98 22.21 16.19
CA GLY A 175 -7.09 21.23 17.27
C GLY A 175 -5.80 20.44 17.48
N ASP A 176 -5.92 19.19 17.95
CA ASP A 176 -4.76 18.37 18.30
C ASP A 176 -3.90 18.01 17.10
N PRO A 177 -2.58 17.85 17.28
CA PRO A 177 -1.67 17.43 16.22
C PRO A 177 -2.06 16.11 15.58
N SER A 178 -1.66 15.92 14.31
CA SER A 178 -1.81 14.67 13.57
C SER A 178 -0.47 13.98 13.40
N ASP A 179 -0.51 12.65 13.39
CA ASP A 179 0.68 11.81 13.24
C ASP A 179 0.88 11.32 11.81
N VAL A 180 -0.21 11.10 11.09
CA VAL A 180 -0.23 10.47 9.76
C VAL A 180 -1.23 11.19 8.85
N ILE A 181 -0.96 11.18 7.55
CA ILE A 181 -1.84 11.66 6.49
C ILE A 181 -1.96 10.60 5.40
N ASP A 182 -3.17 10.41 4.86
CA ASP A 182 -3.45 9.61 3.68
C ASP A 182 -4.21 10.43 2.65
N GLY A 183 -3.67 10.53 1.43
CA GLY A 183 -4.33 11.16 0.29
C GLY A 183 -5.38 10.24 -0.32
N ALA A 184 -6.39 10.84 -0.96
CA ALA A 184 -7.37 10.11 -1.74
C ALA A 184 -6.80 9.69 -3.10
N ASN A 185 -7.30 8.57 -3.65
CA ASN A 185 -6.71 8.00 -4.86
C ASN A 185 -7.37 8.44 -6.17
N ARG A 186 -8.60 8.99 -6.18
CA ARG A 186 -9.38 9.24 -7.41
C ARG A 186 -10.27 10.48 -7.38
N GLY A 187 -9.94 11.47 -6.59
CA GLY A 187 -10.69 12.73 -6.55
C GLY A 187 -10.41 13.66 -7.74
N ARG A 188 -11.27 14.66 -7.92
CA ARG A 188 -11.02 15.84 -8.77
C ARG A 188 -10.83 17.12 -7.93
N GLU A 189 -10.60 16.94 -6.65
CA GLU A 189 -10.37 17.97 -5.63
C GLU A 189 -9.24 17.46 -4.75
N ILE A 190 -8.52 18.35 -4.10
CA ILE A 190 -7.52 17.96 -3.09
C ILE A 190 -8.27 17.33 -1.93
N GLU A 191 -7.94 16.06 -1.63
CA GLU A 191 -8.72 15.25 -0.71
C GLU A 191 -7.80 14.36 0.13
N TYR A 192 -7.90 14.46 1.46
CA TYR A 192 -7.08 13.66 2.36
C TYR A 192 -7.71 13.48 3.75
N HIS A 193 -7.25 12.46 4.43
CA HIS A 193 -7.50 12.23 5.84
C HIS A 193 -6.21 12.45 6.66
N ILE A 194 -6.36 13.02 7.85
CA ILE A 194 -5.30 13.07 8.84
C ILE A 194 -5.73 12.30 10.07
N TYR A 195 -4.77 11.65 10.72
CA TYR A 195 -4.99 10.75 11.85
C TYR A 195 -4.09 11.13 13.01
N GLY A 196 -4.61 10.94 14.22
CA GLY A 196 -3.87 11.15 15.45
C GLY A 196 -4.63 10.58 16.65
N SER A 197 -4.14 10.84 17.84
CA SER A 197 -4.74 10.37 19.10
C SER A 197 -6.15 10.91 19.33
N SER A 198 -6.48 12.11 18.81
CA SER A 198 -7.80 12.73 18.93
C SER A 198 -8.81 12.28 17.87
N GLY A 199 -8.37 11.59 16.80
CA GLY A 199 -9.27 11.08 15.80
C GLY A 199 -8.84 11.21 14.36
N ILE A 200 -9.84 11.05 13.50
CA ILE A 200 -9.75 11.18 12.05
C ILE A 200 -10.35 12.54 11.68
N ARG A 201 -9.70 13.28 10.81
CA ARG A 201 -10.24 14.51 10.20
C ARG A 201 -10.12 14.41 8.70
N TYR A 202 -11.19 14.76 8.01
CA TYR A 202 -11.31 14.70 6.57
C TYR A 202 -11.34 16.10 5.97
N TYR A 203 -10.51 16.31 4.96
CA TYR A 203 -10.38 17.57 4.23
C TYR A 203 -10.64 17.36 2.76
N LYS A 204 -11.36 18.32 2.13
CA LYS A 204 -11.67 18.30 0.71
C LYS A 204 -11.93 19.70 0.18
N GLY A 205 -11.41 19.98 -1.02
CA GLY A 205 -11.68 21.24 -1.72
C GLY A 205 -11.04 21.33 -3.10
N PRO A 206 -11.58 22.20 -3.98
CA PRO A 206 -11.09 22.38 -5.34
C PRO A 206 -9.74 23.11 -5.41
N SER A 207 -9.29 23.68 -4.31
CA SER A 207 -8.04 24.43 -4.18
C SER A 207 -7.41 24.22 -2.81
N SER A 208 -6.16 24.66 -2.65
CA SER A 208 -5.48 24.68 -1.36
C SER A 208 -5.63 26.07 -0.70
N PRO A 209 -5.88 26.15 0.62
CA PRO A 209 -6.12 25.03 1.54
C PRO A 209 -7.53 24.43 1.35
N PRO A 210 -7.67 23.09 1.39
CA PRO A 210 -8.98 22.47 1.37
C PRO A 210 -9.71 22.66 2.71
N GLU A 211 -11.04 22.57 2.69
CA GLU A 211 -11.87 22.73 3.89
C GLU A 211 -12.01 21.41 4.66
N ARG A 212 -12.13 21.52 5.99
CA ARG A 212 -12.48 20.36 6.82
C ARG A 212 -13.94 19.99 6.59
N ARG A 213 -14.21 18.75 6.17
CA ARG A 213 -15.54 18.21 5.86
C ARG A 213 -16.09 17.24 6.91
N GLY A 214 -15.27 16.77 7.82
CA GLY A 214 -15.74 15.87 8.86
C GLY A 214 -14.66 15.50 9.87
N SER A 215 -15.11 14.88 10.97
CA SER A 215 -14.22 14.28 11.96
C SER A 215 -14.91 13.13 12.68
N LEU A 216 -14.09 12.18 13.14
CA LEU A 216 -14.51 11.04 13.94
C LEU A 216 -13.52 10.87 15.11
N PRO A 217 -13.96 10.99 16.39
CA PRO A 217 -13.06 10.78 17.52
C PRO A 217 -12.68 9.29 17.63
N MET A 218 -11.38 9.00 17.43
CA MET A 218 -10.84 7.65 17.48
C MET A 218 -9.31 7.70 17.58
N ASP A 219 -8.68 7.09 18.58
CA ASP A 219 -7.22 7.01 18.69
C ASP A 219 -6.65 6.05 17.65
N VAL A 220 -6.26 6.58 16.47
CA VAL A 220 -5.77 5.80 15.32
C VAL A 220 -4.27 5.61 15.41
N VAL A 221 -3.80 4.37 15.19
CA VAL A 221 -2.37 4.01 15.17
C VAL A 221 -1.92 3.38 13.86
N ALA A 222 -2.84 2.86 13.07
CA ALA A 222 -2.57 2.35 11.73
C ALA A 222 -3.73 2.73 10.81
N SER A 223 -3.40 3.17 9.61
CA SER A 223 -4.36 3.58 8.60
C SER A 223 -3.91 3.19 7.21
N ALA A 224 -4.86 3.08 6.29
CA ALA A 224 -4.64 3.06 4.86
C ALA A 224 -5.88 3.62 4.17
N GLY A 225 -5.67 4.46 3.17
CA GLY A 225 -6.72 4.90 2.27
C GLY A 225 -7.20 3.75 1.37
N ASP A 226 -8.45 3.79 0.92
CA ASP A 226 -8.95 2.87 -0.09
C ASP A 226 -8.25 3.14 -1.43
N GLY A 227 -7.70 2.11 -2.05
CA GLY A 227 -7.02 2.21 -3.35
C GLY A 227 -7.96 2.42 -4.54
N THR A 228 -9.28 2.45 -4.34
CA THR A 228 -10.29 2.40 -5.38
C THR A 228 -11.01 3.75 -5.61
N ALA A 229 -12.29 3.69 -5.95
CA ALA A 229 -13.07 4.86 -6.39
C ALA A 229 -13.80 5.59 -5.25
N VAL A 230 -13.71 5.12 -4.02
CA VAL A 230 -14.41 5.72 -2.87
C VAL A 230 -13.42 6.31 -1.87
N THR A 231 -13.82 7.42 -1.24
CA THR A 231 -13.03 8.02 -0.19
C THR A 231 -13.32 7.30 1.12
N ARG A 232 -12.60 6.22 1.34
CA ARG A 232 -12.71 5.35 2.52
C ARG A 232 -11.34 5.17 3.15
N SER A 233 -11.34 5.05 4.48
CA SER A 233 -10.15 4.72 5.25
C SER A 233 -10.36 3.43 6.00
N TYR A 234 -9.33 2.60 6.03
CA TYR A 234 -9.25 1.44 6.92
C TYR A 234 -8.32 1.79 8.07
N VAL A 235 -8.81 1.69 9.29
CA VAL A 235 -8.07 2.16 10.46
C VAL A 235 -8.13 1.16 11.61
N SER A 236 -7.15 1.22 12.49
CA SER A 236 -7.10 0.50 13.74
C SER A 236 -6.76 1.44 14.89
N ARG A 237 -7.33 1.16 16.07
CA ARG A 237 -7.07 1.92 17.30
C ARG A 237 -5.85 1.37 18.03
N ARG A 238 -5.32 2.16 18.96
CA ARG A 238 -4.16 1.77 19.77
C ARG A 238 -4.44 0.49 20.55
N ASN A 239 -3.56 -0.50 20.38
CA ASN A 239 -3.64 -1.82 21.03
C ASN A 239 -4.97 -2.57 20.80
N ASP A 240 -5.67 -2.25 19.71
CA ASP A 240 -6.92 -2.89 19.33
C ASP A 240 -6.67 -3.97 18.26
N ASP A 241 -7.45 -5.03 18.30
CA ASP A 241 -7.52 -6.10 17.31
C ASP A 241 -8.64 -5.86 16.27
N MET A 242 -9.28 -4.68 16.30
CA MET A 242 -10.39 -4.34 15.44
C MET A 242 -9.92 -3.51 14.24
N LEU A 243 -10.35 -3.93 13.04
CA LEU A 243 -10.24 -3.15 11.80
C LEU A 243 -11.57 -2.45 11.52
N TYR A 244 -11.53 -1.13 11.33
CA TYR A 244 -12.67 -0.28 11.04
C TYR A 244 -12.61 0.20 9.59
N ALA A 245 -13.70 0.10 8.85
CA ALA A 245 -13.90 0.79 7.58
C ALA A 245 -14.66 2.10 7.85
N VAL A 246 -14.01 3.23 7.59
CA VAL A 246 -14.57 4.57 7.80
C VAL A 246 -14.82 5.22 6.45
N ASP A 247 -16.05 5.62 6.20
CA ASP A 247 -16.46 6.26 4.94
C ASP A 247 -16.61 7.78 5.13
N SER A 248 -16.13 8.50 4.11
CA SER A 248 -16.32 9.94 4.00
C SER A 248 -17.52 10.18 3.11
N GLN A 249 -18.63 10.66 3.68
CA GLN A 249 -19.89 10.75 2.98
C GLN A 249 -19.81 11.62 1.72
N ARG A 250 -20.17 11.06 0.58
CA ARG A 250 -20.25 11.78 -0.69
C ARG A 250 -21.34 12.86 -0.61
N GLY A 251 -20.94 14.13 -0.73
CA GLY A 251 -21.86 15.26 -0.73
C GLY A 251 -22.44 15.66 0.62
N GLY A 252 -21.96 15.06 1.71
CA GLY A 252 -22.32 15.41 3.08
C GLY A 252 -21.10 15.79 3.91
N GLU A 253 -21.36 16.34 5.08
CA GLU A 253 -20.34 16.53 6.11
C GLU A 253 -20.37 15.33 7.05
N GLY A 254 -19.20 14.77 7.33
CA GLY A 254 -19.08 13.73 8.34
C GLY A 254 -18.25 12.51 7.93
N LEU A 255 -17.95 11.71 8.92
CA LEU A 255 -17.31 10.40 8.80
C LEU A 255 -18.17 9.39 9.52
N THR A 256 -18.36 8.22 8.92
CA THR A 256 -19.13 7.13 9.52
C THR A 256 -18.37 5.81 9.47
N VAL A 257 -18.49 5.01 10.54
CA VAL A 257 -18.00 3.63 10.54
C VAL A 257 -19.01 2.77 9.80
N LEU A 258 -18.60 2.20 8.66
CA LEU A 258 -19.45 1.31 7.84
C LEU A 258 -19.41 -0.14 8.33
N ALA A 259 -18.22 -0.59 8.71
CA ALA A 259 -18.00 -1.99 9.09
C ALA A 259 -16.85 -2.11 10.07
N VAL A 260 -16.87 -3.20 10.83
CA VAL A 260 -15.85 -3.52 11.81
C VAL A 260 -15.59 -5.03 11.75
N THR A 261 -14.31 -5.42 11.84
CA THR A 261 -13.94 -6.84 11.89
C THR A 261 -12.84 -7.06 12.91
N ARG A 262 -12.99 -8.07 13.77
CA ARG A 262 -11.98 -8.48 14.73
C ARG A 262 -10.95 -9.36 14.04
N LEU A 263 -9.66 -9.08 14.27
CA LEU A 263 -8.53 -9.87 13.81
C LEU A 263 -7.91 -10.69 14.95
N PRO A 264 -7.05 -11.68 14.64
CA PRO A 264 -6.51 -12.58 15.68
C PRO A 264 -5.61 -11.91 16.72
N SER A 265 -5.00 -10.77 16.39
CA SER A 265 -4.09 -10.03 17.27
C SER A 265 -4.02 -8.53 16.88
N PRO A 266 -3.43 -7.66 17.73
CA PRO A 266 -3.40 -6.23 17.49
C PRO A 266 -2.77 -5.86 16.15
N ILE A 267 -3.40 -4.92 15.44
CA ILE A 267 -3.00 -4.47 14.11
C ILE A 267 -1.86 -3.46 14.24
N ARG A 268 -0.80 -3.62 13.43
CA ARG A 268 0.39 -2.76 13.43
C ARG A 268 0.55 -1.97 12.14
N ARG A 269 0.15 -2.55 10.99
CA ARG A 269 0.21 -1.90 9.68
C ARG A 269 -1.02 -2.29 8.88
N ILE A 270 -1.48 -1.36 8.08
CA ILE A 270 -2.56 -1.58 7.12
C ILE A 270 -2.07 -1.07 5.76
N GLY A 271 -2.42 -1.75 4.70
CA GLY A 271 -2.21 -1.31 3.33
C GLY A 271 -3.32 -1.83 2.44
N THR A 272 -3.54 -1.17 1.33
CA THR A 272 -4.58 -1.53 0.36
C THR A 272 -4.00 -1.62 -1.04
N ASP A 273 -4.54 -2.51 -1.84
CA ASP A 273 -4.45 -2.46 -3.29
C ASP A 273 -5.85 -2.33 -3.89
N ASP A 274 -5.98 -2.44 -5.21
CA ASP A 274 -7.26 -2.17 -5.90
C ASP A 274 -8.42 -3.07 -5.45
N THR A 275 -8.15 -4.18 -4.79
CA THR A 275 -9.18 -5.20 -4.48
C THR A 275 -9.14 -5.73 -3.06
N ARG A 276 -8.08 -5.45 -2.30
CA ARG A 276 -7.85 -6.09 -0.99
C ARG A 276 -7.30 -5.12 0.05
N ILE A 277 -7.61 -5.44 1.30
CA ILE A 277 -6.99 -4.85 2.47
C ILE A 277 -6.00 -5.87 3.03
N TYR A 278 -4.83 -5.42 3.40
CA TYR A 278 -3.79 -6.22 4.05
C TYR A 278 -3.52 -5.61 5.42
N ALA A 279 -3.84 -6.35 6.47
CA ALA A 279 -3.55 -5.96 7.85
C ALA A 279 -2.43 -6.85 8.41
N ALA A 280 -1.29 -6.24 8.73
CA ALA A 280 -0.24 -6.92 9.47
C ALA A 280 -0.46 -6.71 10.96
N THR A 281 -0.74 -7.79 11.66
CA THR A 281 -0.88 -7.85 13.11
C THR A 281 0.46 -8.18 13.78
N ASP A 282 0.48 -8.44 15.06
CA ASP A 282 1.70 -8.90 15.75
C ASP A 282 2.22 -10.25 15.24
N ARG A 283 1.37 -11.08 14.61
CA ARG A 283 1.72 -12.45 14.21
C ARG A 283 1.34 -12.80 12.78
N GLU A 284 0.26 -12.23 12.26
CA GLU A 284 -0.35 -12.64 11.01
C GLU A 284 -0.43 -11.48 10.01
N VAL A 285 -0.39 -11.81 8.73
CA VAL A 285 -0.97 -11.00 7.67
C VAL A 285 -2.38 -11.51 7.43
N VAL A 286 -3.35 -10.64 7.62
CA VAL A 286 -4.75 -10.91 7.34
C VAL A 286 -5.13 -10.18 6.06
N VAL A 287 -5.67 -10.91 5.09
CA VAL A 287 -6.19 -10.35 3.84
C VAL A 287 -7.70 -10.29 3.94
N LEU A 288 -8.24 -9.09 3.67
CA LEU A 288 -9.68 -8.84 3.74
C LEU A 288 -10.17 -8.25 2.41
N GLU A 289 -11.47 -8.36 2.18
CA GLU A 289 -12.12 -7.87 0.98
C GLU A 289 -12.40 -6.36 1.08
N THR A 290 -12.06 -5.60 0.02
CA THR A 290 -12.64 -4.26 -0.17
C THR A 290 -14.03 -4.40 -0.78
N ASN A 291 -14.98 -3.58 -0.32
CA ASN A 291 -16.30 -3.51 -0.94
C ASN A 291 -16.63 -2.04 -1.20
N ASP A 292 -16.17 -1.58 -2.36
CA ASP A 292 -16.08 -0.15 -2.66
C ASP A 292 -17.42 0.50 -2.96
N VAL A 293 -18.32 -0.20 -3.62
CA VAL A 293 -19.50 0.44 -4.24
C VAL A 293 -20.75 0.27 -3.38
N THR A 294 -20.97 -0.91 -2.83
CA THR A 294 -22.20 -1.26 -2.11
C THR A 294 -22.06 -1.21 -0.58
N GLY A 295 -20.84 -0.94 -0.07
CA GLY A 295 -20.53 -1.03 1.35
C GLY A 295 -20.49 -2.50 1.83
N TYR A 296 -20.51 -2.68 3.16
CA TYR A 296 -20.42 -4.01 3.76
C TYR A 296 -21.80 -4.48 4.22
N PRO A 297 -22.41 -5.49 3.56
CA PRO A 297 -23.72 -6.00 3.92
C PRO A 297 -23.74 -6.43 5.36
N HIS A 298 -23.80 -6.66 6.26
CA HIS A 298 -23.74 -7.07 7.65
C HIS A 298 -22.76 -6.26 8.53
N HIS A 299 -22.30 -5.08 8.08
CA HIS A 299 -21.36 -4.24 8.81
C HIS A 299 -20.07 -4.96 9.24
N THR A 300 -19.64 -5.95 8.45
CA THR A 300 -18.45 -6.77 8.71
C THR A 300 -17.58 -6.82 7.46
N ILE A 301 -16.27 -6.59 7.62
CA ILE A 301 -15.29 -6.69 6.53
C ILE A 301 -14.93 -8.18 6.40
N PRO A 302 -15.19 -8.84 5.25
CA PRO A 302 -14.90 -10.25 5.08
C PRO A 302 -13.40 -10.55 5.16
N VAL A 303 -13.02 -11.53 5.98
CA VAL A 303 -11.66 -12.07 6.03
C VAL A 303 -11.54 -13.16 4.97
N LEU A 304 -10.57 -13.00 4.07
CA LEU A 304 -10.32 -13.93 2.97
C LEU A 304 -9.23 -14.94 3.31
N ARG A 305 -8.19 -14.50 4.01
CA ARG A 305 -7.05 -15.33 4.38
C ARG A 305 -6.33 -14.79 5.60
N THR A 306 -5.78 -15.71 6.40
CA THR A 306 -4.87 -15.39 7.51
C THR A 306 -3.63 -16.25 7.38
N THR A 307 -2.44 -15.61 7.39
CA THR A 307 -1.15 -16.27 7.26
C THR A 307 -0.23 -15.85 8.39
N ASN A 308 0.24 -16.82 9.20
CA ASN A 308 1.23 -16.54 10.25
C ASN A 308 2.61 -16.36 9.63
N TYR A 309 3.12 -15.14 9.63
CA TYR A 309 4.41 -14.80 9.05
C TYR A 309 5.59 -14.99 10.01
N ARG A 310 5.33 -15.14 11.32
CA ARG A 310 6.37 -15.29 12.34
C ARG A 310 6.98 -16.69 12.37
N THR A 311 6.27 -17.69 11.88
CA THR A 311 6.73 -19.10 11.92
C THR A 311 8.02 -19.33 11.12
N GLY A 312 8.29 -18.51 10.13
CA GLY A 312 9.52 -18.60 9.31
C GLY A 312 10.72 -17.85 9.89
N LEU A 313 10.53 -17.01 10.91
CA LEU A 313 11.61 -16.23 11.52
C LEU A 313 12.44 -17.07 12.49
N PRO A 314 13.77 -16.82 12.59
CA PRO A 314 14.60 -17.35 13.66
C PRO A 314 14.05 -16.96 15.04
N ASP A 315 14.28 -17.76 16.06
CA ASP A 315 13.71 -17.56 17.40
C ASP A 315 14.04 -16.19 18.00
N ALA A 316 15.26 -15.71 17.79
CA ALA A 316 15.71 -14.41 18.29
C ALA A 316 14.94 -13.23 17.71
N GLU A 317 14.52 -13.32 16.44
CA GLU A 317 13.82 -12.26 15.71
C GLU A 317 12.29 -12.43 15.73
N ARG A 318 11.79 -13.54 16.26
CA ARG A 318 10.35 -13.85 16.24
C ARG A 318 9.49 -12.85 17.01
N SER A 319 10.07 -12.12 17.96
CA SER A 319 9.40 -11.05 18.72
C SER A 319 9.73 -9.64 18.24
N ALA A 320 10.59 -9.48 17.21
CA ALA A 320 11.01 -8.18 16.72
C ALA A 320 9.80 -7.34 16.27
N PRO A 321 9.68 -6.04 16.66
CA PRO A 321 8.59 -5.17 16.25
C PRO A 321 8.59 -4.93 14.72
N LEU A 322 7.41 -4.82 14.12
CA LEU A 322 7.27 -4.40 12.72
C LEU A 322 7.68 -2.94 12.56
N THR A 323 8.57 -2.67 11.62
CA THR A 323 8.95 -1.32 11.20
C THR A 323 8.21 -0.85 9.96
N GLY A 324 7.68 -1.78 9.15
CA GLY A 324 6.93 -1.40 7.97
C GLY A 324 6.33 -2.56 7.20
N MET A 325 5.53 -2.20 6.20
CA MET A 325 4.88 -3.11 5.27
C MET A 325 4.81 -2.48 3.89
N ALA A 326 5.21 -3.23 2.86
CA ALA A 326 5.06 -2.83 1.46
C ALA A 326 4.25 -3.87 0.68
N LEU A 327 3.45 -3.40 -0.26
CA LEU A 327 2.64 -4.24 -1.14
C LEU A 327 3.27 -4.33 -2.52
N GLY A 328 3.91 -5.45 -2.82
CA GLY A 328 4.34 -5.78 -4.18
C GLY A 328 3.23 -6.43 -5.01
N PRO A 329 3.47 -6.76 -6.29
CA PRO A 329 2.45 -7.30 -7.18
C PRO A 329 1.88 -8.65 -6.71
N HIS A 330 2.72 -9.51 -6.15
CA HIS A 330 2.35 -10.87 -5.78
C HIS A 330 2.57 -11.19 -4.30
N ARG A 331 3.20 -10.29 -3.55
CA ARG A 331 3.59 -10.52 -2.17
C ARG A 331 3.46 -9.26 -1.32
N VAL A 332 3.24 -9.47 -0.04
CA VAL A 332 3.35 -8.47 1.02
C VAL A 332 4.72 -8.61 1.66
N TYR A 333 5.47 -7.52 1.80
CA TYR A 333 6.80 -7.50 2.40
C TYR A 333 6.75 -6.82 3.76
N LEU A 334 7.33 -7.46 4.76
CA LEU A 334 7.35 -7.00 6.15
C LEU A 334 8.80 -6.80 6.60
N THR A 335 9.06 -5.69 7.28
CA THR A 335 10.37 -5.34 7.85
C THR A 335 10.27 -5.21 9.37
N PHE A 336 11.40 -5.40 10.06
CA PHE A 336 11.43 -5.52 11.51
C PHE A 336 12.56 -4.68 12.12
N ALA A 337 12.34 -4.21 13.34
CA ALA A 337 13.37 -3.48 14.08
C ALA A 337 14.53 -4.39 14.51
N GLY A 338 15.76 -3.87 14.42
CA GLY A 338 16.96 -4.52 14.93
C GLY A 338 17.45 -5.70 14.08
N THR A 339 16.86 -5.95 12.90
CA THR A 339 17.27 -7.05 12.04
C THR A 339 17.17 -6.67 10.55
N PRO A 340 18.10 -7.12 9.70
CA PRO A 340 18.01 -6.91 8.25
C PRO A 340 17.10 -7.95 7.56
N LEU A 341 16.25 -8.65 8.29
CA LEU A 341 15.35 -9.63 7.71
C LEU A 341 14.14 -8.97 7.09
N VAL A 342 13.74 -9.49 5.94
CA VAL A 342 12.47 -9.20 5.29
C VAL A 342 11.67 -10.49 5.20
N VAL A 343 10.45 -10.46 5.68
CA VAL A 343 9.49 -11.55 5.46
C VAL A 343 8.57 -11.19 4.31
N SER A 344 8.43 -12.08 3.36
CA SER A 344 7.45 -11.91 2.29
C SER A 344 6.35 -12.97 2.39
N VAL A 345 5.10 -12.52 2.30
CA VAL A 345 3.90 -13.36 2.34
C VAL A 345 3.23 -13.31 0.99
N ALA A 346 2.93 -14.47 0.39
CA ALA A 346 2.25 -14.53 -0.90
C ALA A 346 0.84 -13.96 -0.81
N LYS A 347 0.47 -13.09 -1.74
CA LYS A 347 -0.92 -12.63 -1.91
C LYS A 347 -1.77 -13.80 -2.40
N PRO A 348 -3.02 -13.97 -1.89
CA PRO A 348 -3.89 -15.03 -2.38
C PRO A 348 -4.24 -14.80 -3.86
N ARG A 349 -4.31 -15.88 -4.62
CA ARG A 349 -4.93 -15.89 -5.96
C ARG A 349 -6.43 -16.07 -5.73
N LEU A 350 -7.17 -15.00 -5.84
CA LEU A 350 -8.63 -14.98 -5.62
C LEU A 350 -9.33 -14.58 -6.91
#